data_1fd8157243dc057c75c9deab495d2cd5
#
_entry.id   1fd8157243dc057c75c9deab495d2cd5
#
_cell.length_a   1.000
_cell.length_b   1.000
_cell.length_c   1.000
_cell.angle_alpha   90.00
_cell.angle_beta   90.00
_cell.angle_gamma   90.00
#
_symmetry.space_group_name_H-M   'P 1'
#
loop_
_entity.id
_entity.type
_entity.pdbx_description
1 polymer ?
#
loop_
_entity_poly.entity_id
_entity_poly.type
_entity_poly.pdbx_seq_one_letter_code
_entity_poly.pdbx_strand_id
1 'polypeptide(L)' 'MKVGDLVRVHLLNDLDWREALGVFVGYQGRKDGYTSHSFVFVEGKKLRFESIDVKAVK' A
#
# COMPACT_ATOMS: atom_id res chain seq x y z
N MET A 1 1.05 -7.02 9.44
CA MET A 1 0.42 -7.14 8.11
C MET A 1 1.12 -8.26 7.35
N LYS A 2 0.36 -9.13 6.75
CA LYS A 2 0.90 -10.32 6.07
C LYS A 2 0.56 -10.26 4.59
N VAL A 3 1.41 -10.89 3.78
CA VAL A 3 1.12 -11.06 2.35
C VAL A 3 -0.24 -11.75 2.20
N GLY A 4 -1.10 -11.18 1.37
CA GLY A 4 -2.45 -11.67 1.19
C GLY A 4 -3.50 -10.92 1.98
N ASP A 5 -3.09 -10.07 2.91
CA ASP A 5 -4.04 -9.29 3.70
C ASP A 5 -4.72 -8.24 2.83
N LEU A 6 -6.00 -8.02 3.09
CA LEU A 6 -6.73 -6.94 2.45
C LEU A 6 -6.36 -5.63 3.12
N VAL A 7 -6.01 -4.65 2.33
CA VAL A 7 -5.57 -3.35 2.84
C VAL A 7 -6.30 -2.23 2.11
N ARG A 8 -6.29 -1.07 2.74
CA ARG A 8 -6.90 0.14 2.21
C ARG A 8 -5.80 1.12 1.86
N VAL A 9 -5.84 1.67 0.66
CA VAL A 9 -4.87 2.65 0.19
C VAL A 9 -5.61 3.82 -0.44
N HIS A 10 -4.90 4.93 -0.62
CA HIS A 10 -5.44 6.10 -1.31
C HIS A 10 -4.72 6.28 -2.63
N LEU A 11 -5.48 6.45 -3.68
CA LEU A 11 -4.96 6.67 -5.02
C LEU A 11 -5.31 8.08 -5.46
N LEU A 12 -4.36 8.75 -6.08
CA LEU A 12 -4.61 10.05 -6.69
C LEU A 12 -5.07 9.83 -8.12
N ASN A 13 -6.24 10.37 -8.44
CA ASN A 13 -6.84 10.23 -9.75
C ASN A 13 -7.44 11.56 -10.16
N ASP A 14 -6.90 12.15 -11.23
CA ASP A 14 -7.39 13.44 -11.78
C ASP A 14 -7.54 14.52 -10.71
N LEU A 15 -6.49 14.69 -9.90
CA LEU A 15 -6.42 15.67 -8.82
C LEU A 15 -7.28 15.35 -7.60
N ASP A 16 -7.96 14.21 -7.61
CA ASP A 16 -8.76 13.75 -6.48
C ASP A 16 -8.15 12.50 -5.87
N TRP A 17 -8.20 12.43 -4.55
CA TRP A 17 -7.82 11.23 -3.84
C TRP A 17 -9.03 10.32 -3.70
N ARG A 18 -8.86 9.06 -3.98
CA ARG A 18 -9.90 8.08 -3.70
C ARG A 18 -9.34 6.90 -2.95
N GLU A 19 -10.17 6.33 -2.10
CA GLU A 19 -9.83 5.14 -1.35
C GLU A 19 -10.03 3.91 -2.20
N ALA A 20 -9.10 2.97 -2.12
CA ALA A 20 -9.19 1.73 -2.85
C ALA A 20 -8.78 0.57 -1.96
N LEU A 21 -9.31 -0.60 -2.25
CA LEU A 21 -8.91 -1.83 -1.57
C LEU A 21 -7.92 -2.58 -2.44
N GLY A 22 -6.91 -3.13 -1.80
CA GLY A 22 -5.90 -3.92 -2.47
C GLY A 22 -5.43 -5.07 -1.61
N VAL A 23 -4.48 -5.83 -2.11
CA VAL A 23 -3.92 -6.97 -1.40
C VAL A 23 -2.45 -6.68 -1.13
N PHE A 24 -2.05 -6.79 0.12
CA PHE A 24 -0.67 -6.58 0.52
C PHE A 24 0.19 -7.71 -0.07
N VAL A 25 1.26 -7.35 -0.78
CA VAL A 25 2.10 -8.35 -1.44
C VAL A 25 3.55 -8.33 -0.98
N GLY A 26 3.96 -7.33 -0.25
CA GLY A 26 5.33 -7.32 0.23
C GLY A 26 5.70 -6.02 0.92
N TYR A 27 6.86 -6.05 1.53
CA TYR A 27 7.36 -4.93 2.32
C TYR A 27 8.83 -4.73 2.00
N GLN A 28 9.25 -3.48 1.87
CA GLN A 28 10.65 -3.13 1.70
C GLN A 28 11.01 -2.08 2.72
N GLY A 29 11.86 -2.45 3.69
CA GLY A 29 12.40 -1.51 4.65
C GLY A 29 13.77 -1.06 4.22
N ARG A 30 14.18 0.12 4.68
CA ARG A 30 15.55 0.59 4.48
C ARG A 30 16.37 0.27 5.70
N LYS A 31 17.66 0.02 5.49
CA LYS A 31 18.56 -0.31 6.59
C LYS A 31 18.70 0.83 7.59
N ASP A 32 18.55 2.06 7.13
CA ASP A 32 18.64 3.23 8.00
C ASP A 32 17.35 3.49 8.79
N GLY A 33 16.28 2.77 8.49
CA GLY A 33 15.03 2.89 9.22
C GLY A 33 14.21 4.14 8.92
N TYR A 34 14.66 4.97 8.01
CA TYR A 34 13.96 6.22 7.76
C TYR A 34 12.75 6.08 6.86
N THR A 35 12.81 5.17 5.92
CA THR A 35 11.67 4.98 5.02
C THR A 35 11.40 3.50 4.84
N SER A 36 10.13 3.19 4.74
CA SER A 36 9.69 1.85 4.40
C SER A 36 8.56 1.96 3.41
N HIS A 37 8.47 0.96 2.56
CA HIS A 37 7.47 0.93 1.52
C HIS A 37 6.74 -0.41 1.56
N SER A 38 5.46 -0.36 1.26
CA SER A 38 4.64 -1.55 1.12
C SER A 38 4.19 -1.67 -0.32
N PHE A 39 4.22 -2.89 -0.82
CA PHE A 39 3.72 -3.19 -2.16
C PHE A 39 2.32 -3.74 -2.04
N VAL A 40 1.41 -3.17 -2.80
CA VAL A 40 0.01 -3.54 -2.77
C VAL A 40 -0.47 -3.77 -4.19
N PHE A 41 -1.15 -4.87 -4.39
CA PHE A 41 -1.77 -5.16 -5.67
C PHE A 41 -3.17 -4.57 -5.68
N VAL A 42 -3.38 -3.58 -6.51
CA VAL A 42 -4.63 -2.85 -6.57
C VAL A 42 -4.97 -2.55 -8.02
N GLU A 43 -6.22 -2.79 -8.40
CA GLU A 43 -6.73 -2.55 -9.75
C GLU A 43 -5.88 -3.22 -10.83
N GLY A 44 -5.41 -4.43 -10.58
CA GLY A 44 -4.64 -5.20 -11.54
C GLY A 44 -3.16 -4.83 -11.63
N LYS A 45 -2.67 -3.97 -10.74
CA LYS A 45 -1.28 -3.52 -10.79
C LYS A 45 -0.64 -3.61 -9.42
N LYS A 46 0.66 -3.92 -9.40
CA LYS A 46 1.44 -3.86 -8.18
C LYS A 46 1.99 -2.44 -8.03
N LEU A 47 1.59 -1.77 -6.97
CA LEU A 47 1.98 -0.40 -6.70
C LEU A 47 2.76 -0.31 -5.40
N ARG A 48 3.62 0.69 -5.30
CA ARG A 48 4.42 0.95 -4.11
C ARG A 48 3.84 2.14 -3.37
N PHE A 49 3.63 1.97 -2.06
CA PHE A 49 3.13 3.02 -1.19
C PHE A 49 4.06 3.19 0.00
N GLU A 50 4.08 4.37 0.58
CA GLU A 50 4.71 4.54 1.88
C GLU A 50 3.89 3.73 2.89
N SER A 51 4.58 3.05 3.80
CA SER A 51 3.89 2.13 4.70
C SER A 51 2.87 2.81 5.59
N ILE A 52 3.05 4.08 5.91
CA ILE A 52 2.08 4.80 6.74
C ILE A 52 0.75 5.03 6.01
N ASP A 53 0.75 4.94 4.68
CA ASP A 53 -0.44 5.16 3.87
C ASP A 53 -1.22 3.88 3.61
N VAL A 54 -0.71 2.75 4.07
CA VAL A 54 -1.35 1.45 3.86
C VAL A 54 -1.94 1.00 5.18
N LYS A 55 -3.24 0.77 5.20
CA LYS A 55 -3.96 0.41 6.42
C LYS A 55 -4.66 -0.92 6.27
N ALA A 56 -4.56 -1.76 7.29
CA ALA A 56 -5.26 -3.03 7.30
C ALA A 56 -6.76 -2.79 7.37
N VAL A 57 -7.49 -3.63 6.67
CA VAL A 57 -8.96 -3.61 6.71
C VAL A 57 -9.40 -4.59 7.78
N LYS A 58 -10.14 -4.09 8.75
CA LYS A 58 -10.72 -4.92 9.78
C LYS A 58 -12.07 -4.42 10.15
#